data_a5bc514e8d75472dda3e1c55106a53bb
#
_entry.id   a5bc514e8d75472dda3e1c55106a53bb
#
_cell.length_a   1.000
_cell.length_b   1.000
_cell.length_c   1.000
_cell.angle_alpha   90.00
_cell.angle_beta   90.00
_cell.angle_gamma   90.00
#
_symmetry.space_group_name_H-M   'P 1'
#
loop_
_entity.id
_entity.type
_entity.pdbx_description
1 polymer ?
#
loop_
_entity_poly.entity_id
_entity_poly.type
_entity_poly.pdbx_seq_one_letter_code
_entity_poly.pdbx_strand_id
1 'polypeptide(L)'
;KNHLVIGKNDTVELAKEFGTPLYVLDEDLIRKNCRVYKNAMDKYYGGNGLVLYANKAFCSLFTCRLVKEEGLGIDVVSGGELYTAIKADFPMDKVYFHGNNKTADEIELAVKNKVGNIIVDNIYELEALNETAKKYGVVQNIMFRIKPGVDAHTHSFIQTGQIDSKFGVALENGEAFEIIEKASKMSNVKVNGVHCHIGSQIFDIEPFCKAAEIMMNFVGDLK
;
A
#
# COMPACT_ATOMS: atom_id res chain seq x y z
N LYS A 1 30.43 -4.21 29.95
CA LYS A 1 30.50 -5.10 28.77
C LYS A 1 30.15 -4.27 27.53
N ASN A 2 31.04 -4.28 26.53
CA ASN A 2 30.82 -3.58 25.25
C ASN A 2 30.06 -4.51 24.28
N HIS A 3 28.83 -4.89 24.63
CA HIS A 3 27.98 -5.67 23.73
C HIS A 3 26.95 -4.77 23.06
N LEU A 4 26.57 -5.14 21.84
CA LEU A 4 25.43 -4.53 21.15
C LEU A 4 24.15 -4.88 21.93
N VAL A 5 23.28 -3.89 22.08
CA VAL A 5 21.96 -4.06 22.71
C VAL A 5 20.89 -3.71 21.70
N ILE A 6 19.91 -4.58 21.50
CA ILE A 6 18.73 -4.35 20.69
C ILE A 6 17.52 -4.31 21.62
N GLY A 7 16.81 -3.18 21.64
CA GLY A 7 15.82 -2.92 22.67
C GLY A 7 16.48 -2.88 24.04
N LYS A 8 16.13 -3.79 24.92
CA LYS A 8 16.71 -3.92 26.27
C LYS A 8 17.56 -5.18 26.43
N ASN A 9 17.84 -5.89 25.35
CA ASN A 9 18.45 -7.22 25.38
C ASN A 9 19.87 -7.19 24.82
N ASP A 10 20.80 -7.84 25.55
CA ASP A 10 22.17 -8.05 25.11
C ASP A 10 22.21 -9.10 24.00
N THR A 11 22.76 -8.76 22.84
CA THR A 11 22.76 -9.64 21.66
C THR A 11 23.60 -10.91 21.86
N VAL A 12 24.60 -10.87 22.71
CA VAL A 12 25.43 -12.06 23.04
C VAL A 12 24.63 -13.04 23.87
N GLU A 13 23.85 -12.56 24.83
CA GLU A 13 22.97 -13.43 25.63
C GLU A 13 21.84 -14.01 24.77
N LEU A 14 21.23 -13.20 23.87
CA LEU A 14 20.24 -13.71 22.91
C LEU A 14 20.81 -14.83 22.03
N ALA A 15 22.04 -14.65 21.53
CA ALA A 15 22.70 -15.65 20.69
C ALA A 15 23.00 -16.95 21.46
N LYS A 16 23.31 -16.85 22.74
CA LYS A 16 23.52 -18.04 23.60
C LYS A 16 22.22 -18.79 23.88
N GLU A 17 21.12 -18.05 24.07
CA GLU A 17 19.82 -18.62 24.39
C GLU A 17 19.13 -19.25 23.19
N PHE A 18 19.12 -18.51 22.06
CA PHE A 18 18.35 -18.88 20.86
C PHE A 18 19.21 -19.42 19.71
N GLY A 19 20.53 -19.34 19.81
CA GLY A 19 21.45 -19.72 18.74
C GLY A 19 21.60 -18.64 17.64
N THR A 20 22.36 -18.98 16.61
CA THR A 20 22.59 -18.14 15.42
C THR A 20 22.47 -19.00 14.17
N PRO A 21 22.04 -18.43 13.01
CA PRO A 21 21.63 -17.03 12.80
C PRO A 21 20.28 -16.69 13.46
N LEU A 22 20.11 -15.44 13.92
CA LEU A 22 18.94 -14.99 14.65
C LEU A 22 18.47 -13.61 14.14
N TYR A 23 17.20 -13.50 13.78
CA TYR A 23 16.54 -12.21 13.57
C TYR A 23 15.97 -11.69 14.89
N VAL A 24 16.30 -10.44 15.23
CA VAL A 24 15.83 -9.77 16.44
C VAL A 24 15.01 -8.55 16.05
N LEU A 25 13.78 -8.48 16.52
CA LEU A 25 12.87 -7.35 16.31
C LEU A 25 12.73 -6.55 17.61
N ASP A 26 12.94 -5.25 17.53
CA ASP A 26 12.66 -4.32 18.62
C ASP A 26 11.20 -3.83 18.51
N GLU A 27 10.31 -4.44 19.27
CA GLU A 27 8.88 -4.11 19.26
C GLU A 27 8.62 -2.66 19.68
N ASP A 28 9.32 -2.17 20.72
CA ASP A 28 9.16 -0.79 21.21
C ASP A 28 9.49 0.22 20.08
N LEU A 29 10.55 -0.05 19.31
CA LEU A 29 10.96 0.78 18.18
C LEU A 29 9.93 0.73 17.02
N ILE A 30 9.41 -0.45 16.70
CA ILE A 30 8.38 -0.60 15.68
C ILE A 30 7.13 0.20 16.07
N ARG A 31 6.64 0.04 17.30
CA ARG A 31 5.49 0.79 17.82
C ARG A 31 5.73 2.29 17.82
N LYS A 32 6.92 2.73 18.24
CA LYS A 32 7.30 4.13 18.20
C LYS A 32 7.22 4.70 16.78
N ASN A 33 7.75 3.97 15.80
CA ASN A 33 7.70 4.39 14.39
C ASN A 33 6.26 4.48 13.87
N CYS A 34 5.40 3.50 14.15
CA CYS A 34 3.98 3.57 13.81
C CYS A 34 3.33 4.85 14.35
N ARG A 35 3.59 5.17 15.62
CA ARG A 35 3.04 6.37 16.29
C ARG A 35 3.57 7.68 15.71
N VAL A 36 4.84 7.72 15.24
CA VAL A 36 5.40 8.93 14.59
C VAL A 36 4.58 9.29 13.36
N TYR A 37 4.30 8.34 12.48
CA TYR A 37 3.50 8.59 11.28
C TYR A 37 2.04 8.93 11.63
N LYS A 38 1.42 8.17 12.54
CA LYS A 38 0.05 8.43 12.96
C LYS A 38 -0.11 9.82 13.56
N ASN A 39 0.77 10.19 14.49
CA ASN A 39 0.76 11.51 15.14
C ASN A 39 0.99 12.66 14.14
N ALA A 40 1.82 12.43 13.10
CA ALA A 40 2.00 13.40 12.04
C ALA A 40 0.70 13.62 11.23
N MET A 41 -0.03 12.55 10.90
CA MET A 41 -1.33 12.65 10.24
C MET A 41 -2.36 13.37 11.12
N ASP A 42 -2.41 13.04 12.40
CA ASP A 42 -3.31 13.70 13.34
C ASP A 42 -3.01 15.19 13.46
N LYS A 43 -1.71 15.55 13.58
CA LYS A 43 -1.26 16.93 13.79
C LYS A 43 -1.38 17.80 12.55
N TYR A 44 -0.98 17.32 11.39
CA TYR A 44 -0.83 18.14 10.18
C TYR A 44 -1.97 17.95 9.18
N TYR A 45 -2.76 16.88 9.30
CA TYR A 45 -3.86 16.57 8.39
C TYR A 45 -5.20 16.35 9.13
N GLY A 46 -5.27 16.77 10.41
CA GLY A 46 -6.49 16.69 11.21
C GLY A 46 -7.05 15.28 11.41
N GLY A 47 -6.19 14.26 11.31
CA GLY A 47 -6.61 12.86 11.41
C GLY A 47 -7.35 12.30 10.16
N ASN A 48 -7.46 13.08 9.08
CA ASN A 48 -8.18 12.69 7.86
C ASN A 48 -7.34 11.78 6.94
N GLY A 49 -6.43 10.99 7.48
CA GLY A 49 -5.58 10.09 6.74
C GLY A 49 -5.37 8.76 7.47
N LEU A 50 -5.17 7.71 6.71
CA LEU A 50 -4.81 6.38 7.21
C LEU A 50 -3.37 6.06 6.80
N VAL A 51 -2.51 5.83 7.78
CA VAL A 51 -1.16 5.34 7.55
C VAL A 51 -1.22 3.84 7.29
N LEU A 52 -0.62 3.38 6.21
CA LEU A 52 -0.53 1.96 5.87
C LEU A 52 0.90 1.44 6.11
N TYR A 53 1.01 0.32 6.78
CA TYR A 53 2.26 -0.42 6.87
C TYR A 53 2.43 -1.30 5.62
N ALA A 54 3.59 -1.20 4.97
CA ALA A 54 3.93 -2.01 3.80
C ALA A 54 4.32 -3.43 4.23
N ASN A 55 3.40 -4.37 4.09
CA ASN A 55 3.55 -5.74 4.59
C ASN A 55 4.71 -6.50 3.93
N LYS A 56 5.08 -6.12 2.70
CA LYS A 56 6.25 -6.67 2.00
C LYS A 56 7.57 -6.46 2.73
N ALA A 57 7.66 -5.49 3.65
CA ALA A 57 8.86 -5.26 4.46
C ALA A 57 9.09 -6.41 5.43
N PHE A 58 8.05 -6.84 6.14
CA PHE A 58 8.05 -8.03 6.98
C PHE A 58 6.61 -8.45 7.29
N CYS A 59 6.15 -9.52 6.64
CA CYS A 59 4.82 -10.07 6.82
C CYS A 59 4.83 -11.25 7.81
N SER A 60 4.16 -11.08 8.93
CA SER A 60 3.93 -12.14 9.92
C SER A 60 2.65 -11.88 10.70
N LEU A 61 2.13 -12.90 11.40
CA LEU A 61 0.99 -12.73 12.30
C LEU A 61 1.31 -11.69 13.40
N PHE A 62 2.53 -11.70 13.90
CA PHE A 62 3.00 -10.73 14.90
C PHE A 62 2.92 -9.31 14.37
N THR A 63 3.49 -9.04 13.18
CA THR A 63 3.54 -7.72 12.59
C THR A 63 2.14 -7.20 12.28
N CYS A 64 1.28 -8.04 11.70
CA CYS A 64 -0.11 -7.67 11.42
C CYS A 64 -0.87 -7.30 12.71
N ARG A 65 -0.71 -8.06 13.79
CA ARG A 65 -1.35 -7.76 15.08
C ARG A 65 -0.83 -6.47 15.70
N LEU A 66 0.50 -6.26 15.67
CA LEU A 66 1.12 -5.04 16.19
C LEU A 66 0.61 -3.79 15.45
N VAL A 67 0.61 -3.84 14.11
CA VAL A 67 0.13 -2.73 13.27
C VAL A 67 -1.36 -2.43 13.50
N LYS A 68 -2.17 -3.47 13.66
CA LYS A 68 -3.60 -3.36 14.05
C LYS A 68 -3.74 -2.66 15.40
N GLU A 69 -2.98 -3.06 16.43
CA GLU A 69 -3.01 -2.47 17.76
C GLU A 69 -2.62 -0.99 17.76
N GLU A 70 -1.66 -0.60 16.91
CA GLU A 70 -1.27 0.81 16.73
C GLU A 70 -2.29 1.61 15.88
N GLY A 71 -3.33 0.95 15.36
CA GLY A 71 -4.44 1.59 14.66
C GLY A 71 -4.17 1.95 13.20
N LEU A 72 -3.08 1.44 12.61
CA LEU A 72 -2.74 1.62 11.20
C LEU A 72 -3.55 0.65 10.32
N GLY A 73 -3.53 0.91 9.00
CA GLY A 73 -3.89 -0.07 7.99
C GLY A 73 -2.65 -0.81 7.46
N ILE A 74 -2.86 -1.73 6.53
CA ILE A 74 -1.77 -2.43 5.84
C ILE A 74 -1.97 -2.41 4.34
N ASP A 75 -0.87 -2.38 3.60
CA ASP A 75 -0.87 -2.81 2.21
C ASP A 75 -0.35 -4.25 2.08
N VAL A 76 -0.97 -5.01 1.20
CA VAL A 76 -0.60 -6.38 0.87
C VAL A 76 -0.37 -6.49 -0.64
N VAL A 77 0.59 -7.31 -1.05
CA VAL A 77 0.99 -7.43 -2.47
C VAL A 77 0.84 -8.84 -3.03
N SER A 78 0.34 -9.78 -2.23
CA SER A 78 0.10 -11.16 -2.64
C SER A 78 -1.02 -11.81 -1.83
N GLY A 79 -1.55 -12.92 -2.36
CA GLY A 79 -2.52 -13.75 -1.64
C GLY A 79 -1.98 -14.30 -0.33
N GLY A 80 -0.68 -14.59 -0.26
CA GLY A 80 -0.02 -15.05 0.98
C GLY A 80 -0.01 -13.98 2.07
N GLU A 81 0.29 -12.73 1.72
CA GLU A 81 0.22 -11.60 2.66
C GLU A 81 -1.23 -11.33 3.10
N LEU A 82 -2.17 -11.35 2.16
CA LEU A 82 -3.60 -11.21 2.47
C LEU A 82 -4.08 -12.32 3.41
N TYR A 83 -3.69 -13.57 3.14
CA TYR A 83 -4.02 -14.70 3.99
C TYR A 83 -3.46 -14.54 5.41
N THR A 84 -2.22 -14.05 5.54
CA THR A 84 -1.60 -13.75 6.84
C THR A 84 -2.37 -12.68 7.59
N ALA A 85 -2.81 -11.61 6.90
CA ALA A 85 -3.65 -10.58 7.49
C ALA A 85 -4.99 -11.14 7.99
N ILE A 86 -5.66 -11.98 7.19
CA ILE A 86 -6.91 -12.66 7.58
C ILE A 86 -6.69 -13.51 8.83
N LYS A 87 -5.59 -14.30 8.89
CA LYS A 87 -5.26 -15.14 10.06
C LYS A 87 -4.84 -14.35 11.31
N ALA A 88 -4.41 -13.10 11.12
CA ALA A 88 -4.13 -12.18 12.21
C ALA A 88 -5.40 -11.43 12.72
N ASP A 89 -6.58 -11.74 12.18
CA ASP A 89 -7.84 -11.02 12.42
C ASP A 89 -7.68 -9.51 12.18
N PHE A 90 -6.96 -9.15 11.10
CA PHE A 90 -6.79 -7.75 10.73
C PHE A 90 -8.10 -7.18 10.19
N PRO A 91 -8.49 -5.92 10.51
CA PRO A 91 -9.69 -5.30 9.97
C PRO A 91 -9.57 -5.12 8.45
N MET A 92 -10.35 -5.88 7.67
CA MET A 92 -10.24 -5.96 6.22
C MET A 92 -10.56 -4.64 5.51
N ASP A 93 -11.38 -3.78 6.10
CA ASP A 93 -11.67 -2.42 5.64
C ASP A 93 -10.43 -1.51 5.62
N LYS A 94 -9.38 -1.86 6.39
CA LYS A 94 -8.09 -1.17 6.44
C LYS A 94 -6.99 -1.88 5.65
N VAL A 95 -7.33 -2.85 4.83
CA VAL A 95 -6.40 -3.55 3.93
C VAL A 95 -6.49 -2.97 2.53
N TYR A 96 -5.33 -2.69 1.94
CA TYR A 96 -5.16 -2.22 0.57
C TYR A 96 -4.36 -3.25 -0.21
N PHE A 97 -4.94 -3.80 -1.29
CA PHE A 97 -4.32 -4.87 -2.04
C PHE A 97 -3.68 -4.37 -3.33
N HIS A 98 -2.37 -4.34 -3.36
CA HIS A 98 -1.53 -3.91 -4.48
C HIS A 98 -1.06 -5.08 -5.35
N GLY A 99 -0.33 -4.78 -6.42
CA GLY A 99 0.27 -5.75 -7.32
C GLY A 99 -0.21 -5.57 -8.76
N ASN A 100 0.67 -5.82 -9.73
CA ASN A 100 0.40 -5.63 -11.16
C ASN A 100 -0.03 -6.93 -11.88
N ASN A 101 -0.07 -8.04 -11.17
CA ASN A 101 -0.42 -9.35 -11.72
C ASN A 101 -1.18 -10.19 -10.67
N LYS A 102 -2.27 -9.62 -10.14
CA LYS A 102 -3.15 -10.38 -9.24
C LYS A 102 -3.81 -11.52 -9.99
N THR A 103 -3.68 -12.72 -9.46
CA THR A 103 -4.34 -13.90 -10.03
C THR A 103 -5.83 -13.90 -9.75
N ALA A 104 -6.59 -14.73 -10.50
CA ALA A 104 -8.04 -14.88 -10.27
C ALA A 104 -8.35 -15.32 -8.84
N ASP A 105 -7.55 -16.24 -8.29
CA ASP A 105 -7.72 -16.75 -6.92
C ASP A 105 -7.43 -15.65 -5.87
N GLU A 106 -6.45 -14.77 -6.11
CA GLU A 106 -6.14 -13.65 -5.24
C GLU A 106 -7.25 -12.59 -5.27
N ILE A 107 -7.78 -12.28 -6.45
CA ILE A 107 -8.94 -11.39 -6.60
C ILE A 107 -10.15 -11.97 -5.87
N GLU A 108 -10.42 -13.25 -6.06
CA GLU A 108 -11.52 -13.94 -5.39
C GLU A 108 -11.35 -13.93 -3.85
N LEU A 109 -10.14 -14.21 -3.36
CA LEU A 109 -9.82 -14.15 -1.93
C LEU A 109 -10.07 -12.76 -1.36
N ALA A 110 -9.64 -11.70 -2.08
CA ALA A 110 -9.82 -10.33 -1.65
C ALA A 110 -11.30 -9.92 -1.59
N VAL A 111 -12.07 -10.23 -2.64
CA VAL A 111 -13.50 -9.92 -2.72
C VAL A 111 -14.30 -10.67 -1.64
N LYS A 112 -14.04 -11.96 -1.46
CA LYS A 112 -14.69 -12.80 -0.42
C LYS A 112 -14.47 -12.24 1.00
N ASN A 113 -13.27 -11.74 1.26
CA ASN A 113 -12.92 -11.22 2.58
C ASN A 113 -13.20 -9.72 2.72
N LYS A 114 -13.82 -9.08 1.71
CA LYS A 114 -14.22 -7.67 1.73
C LYS A 114 -13.05 -6.74 2.01
N VAL A 115 -11.94 -6.93 1.31
CA VAL A 115 -10.77 -6.04 1.38
C VAL A 115 -11.21 -4.60 1.12
N GLY A 116 -10.73 -3.68 1.94
CA GLY A 116 -11.16 -2.29 1.94
C GLY A 116 -10.97 -1.58 0.61
N ASN A 117 -9.79 -1.74 -0.01
CA ASN A 117 -9.51 -1.22 -1.34
C ASN A 117 -8.62 -2.18 -2.12
N ILE A 118 -8.90 -2.37 -3.39
CA ILE A 118 -8.02 -3.06 -4.34
C ILE A 118 -7.42 -2.02 -5.27
N ILE A 119 -6.09 -1.99 -5.34
CA ILE A 119 -5.36 -1.05 -6.21
C ILE A 119 -5.23 -1.69 -7.58
N VAL A 120 -6.07 -1.24 -8.49
CA VAL A 120 -6.15 -1.76 -9.86
C VAL A 120 -5.00 -1.22 -10.70
N ASP A 121 -4.34 -2.10 -11.40
CA ASP A 121 -3.12 -1.79 -12.15
C ASP A 121 -3.36 -1.65 -13.66
N ASN A 122 -4.41 -2.31 -14.18
CA ASN A 122 -4.73 -2.33 -15.60
C ASN A 122 -6.19 -2.71 -15.88
N ILE A 123 -6.57 -2.61 -17.16
CA ILE A 123 -7.95 -2.84 -17.62
C ILE A 123 -8.41 -4.30 -17.44
N TYR A 124 -7.53 -5.27 -17.65
CA TYR A 124 -7.88 -6.70 -17.53
C TYR A 124 -8.21 -7.06 -16.08
N GLU A 125 -7.44 -6.51 -15.15
CA GLU A 125 -7.72 -6.64 -13.71
C GLU A 125 -9.05 -6.01 -13.34
N LEU A 126 -9.34 -4.80 -13.85
CA LEU A 126 -10.62 -4.12 -13.63
C LEU A 126 -11.81 -4.99 -14.04
N GLU A 127 -11.76 -5.56 -15.25
CA GLU A 127 -12.82 -6.42 -15.78
C GLU A 127 -12.99 -7.69 -14.95
N ALA A 128 -11.89 -8.38 -14.63
CA ALA A 128 -11.91 -9.59 -13.80
C ALA A 128 -12.46 -9.30 -12.39
N LEU A 129 -12.10 -8.15 -11.83
CA LEU A 129 -12.57 -7.73 -10.51
C LEU A 129 -14.06 -7.41 -10.51
N ASN A 130 -14.56 -6.69 -11.53
CA ASN A 130 -16.00 -6.42 -11.67
C ASN A 130 -16.82 -7.70 -11.80
N GLU A 131 -16.38 -8.68 -12.62
CA GLU A 131 -17.06 -9.96 -12.76
C GLU A 131 -17.01 -10.79 -11.46
N THR A 132 -15.87 -10.78 -10.76
CA THR A 132 -15.75 -11.47 -9.48
C THR A 132 -16.67 -10.84 -8.43
N ALA A 133 -16.68 -9.51 -8.31
CA ALA A 133 -17.56 -8.80 -7.39
C ALA A 133 -19.05 -9.07 -7.69
N LYS A 134 -19.43 -9.11 -8.96
CA LYS A 134 -20.77 -9.51 -9.41
C LYS A 134 -21.11 -10.93 -8.95
N LYS A 135 -20.21 -11.89 -9.14
CA LYS A 135 -20.40 -13.30 -8.70
C LYS A 135 -20.70 -13.40 -7.21
N TYR A 136 -20.10 -12.52 -6.39
CA TYR A 136 -20.31 -12.48 -4.94
C TYR A 136 -21.38 -11.50 -4.48
N GLY A 137 -22.04 -10.79 -5.40
CA GLY A 137 -23.11 -9.84 -5.08
C GLY A 137 -22.64 -8.64 -4.24
N VAL A 138 -21.41 -8.20 -4.45
CA VAL A 138 -20.81 -7.06 -3.72
C VAL A 138 -20.41 -5.95 -4.67
N VAL A 139 -20.23 -4.75 -4.12
CA VAL A 139 -19.56 -3.63 -4.80
C VAL A 139 -18.20 -3.45 -4.14
N GLN A 140 -17.13 -3.73 -4.90
CA GLN A 140 -15.78 -3.65 -4.40
C GLN A 140 -15.22 -2.22 -4.58
N ASN A 141 -14.72 -1.63 -3.49
CA ASN A 141 -13.98 -0.37 -3.59
C ASN A 141 -12.63 -0.59 -4.27
N ILE A 142 -12.30 0.28 -5.20
CA ILE A 142 -11.05 0.24 -5.96
C ILE A 142 -10.38 1.61 -5.97
N MET A 143 -9.06 1.59 -6.17
CA MET A 143 -8.27 2.76 -6.54
C MET A 143 -7.44 2.40 -7.76
N PHE A 144 -7.15 3.36 -8.62
CA PHE A 144 -6.26 3.11 -9.76
C PHE A 144 -4.83 3.51 -9.43
N ARG A 145 -3.87 2.66 -9.79
CA ARG A 145 -2.46 3.02 -9.75
C ARG A 145 -2.11 3.87 -10.95
N ILE A 146 -1.77 5.13 -10.68
CA ILE A 146 -1.44 6.15 -11.68
C ILE A 146 0.06 6.40 -11.69
N LYS A 147 0.63 6.53 -12.88
CA LYS A 147 2.02 6.97 -13.08
C LYS A 147 2.04 8.50 -13.20
N PRO A 148 2.51 9.23 -12.16
CA PRO A 148 2.46 10.69 -12.17
C PRO A 148 3.56 11.36 -12.99
N GLY A 149 4.50 10.59 -13.59
CA GLY A 149 5.62 11.14 -14.34
C GLY A 149 6.68 11.84 -13.49
N VAL A 150 6.76 11.56 -12.19
CA VAL A 150 7.77 12.13 -11.29
C VAL A 150 9.01 11.25 -11.27
N ASP A 151 10.18 11.83 -11.58
CA ASP A 151 11.47 11.17 -11.38
C ASP A 151 12.03 11.53 -10.00
N ALA A 152 12.19 10.52 -9.15
CA ALA A 152 12.69 10.66 -7.79
C ALA A 152 14.23 10.70 -7.69
N HIS A 153 14.96 10.46 -8.78
CA HIS A 153 16.41 10.28 -8.78
C HIS A 153 17.19 11.38 -9.52
N THR A 154 16.53 12.36 -10.13
CA THR A 154 17.22 13.44 -10.86
C THR A 154 17.06 14.80 -10.18
N HIS A 155 18.21 15.44 -9.90
CA HIS A 155 18.27 16.85 -9.45
C HIS A 155 17.95 17.85 -10.58
N SER A 156 17.65 17.42 -11.78
CA SER A 156 17.26 18.26 -12.90
C SER A 156 15.82 17.99 -13.28
N PHE A 157 15.02 19.04 -13.39
CA PHE A 157 13.64 19.08 -13.84
C PHE A 157 13.42 18.61 -15.28
N ILE A 158 14.04 17.51 -15.69
CA ILE A 158 13.80 16.93 -16.99
C ILE A 158 12.65 15.93 -16.83
N GLN A 159 11.52 16.29 -17.41
CA GLN A 159 10.30 15.48 -17.55
C GLN A 159 10.49 14.23 -18.42
N THR A 160 11.49 13.43 -18.13
CA THR A 160 11.64 12.10 -18.72
C THR A 160 11.55 11.10 -17.55
N GLY A 161 10.45 11.13 -16.83
CA GLY A 161 10.15 10.08 -15.88
C GLY A 161 10.23 8.76 -16.63
N GLN A 162 11.16 7.88 -16.24
CA GLN A 162 11.10 6.49 -16.70
C GLN A 162 9.73 5.97 -16.25
N ILE A 163 8.80 5.95 -17.19
CA ILE A 163 7.51 5.31 -16.99
C ILE A 163 7.86 3.86 -16.71
N ASP A 164 7.88 3.47 -15.44
CA ASP A 164 8.03 2.07 -15.07
C ASP A 164 6.93 1.31 -15.79
N SER A 165 7.32 0.66 -16.89
CA SER A 165 6.39 0.18 -17.91
C SER A 165 5.47 -0.92 -17.40
N LYS A 166 5.79 -1.53 -16.24
CA LYS A 166 5.05 -2.70 -15.74
C LYS A 166 3.95 -2.39 -14.72
N PHE A 167 3.88 -1.17 -14.17
CA PHE A 167 2.93 -0.83 -13.13
C PHE A 167 2.02 0.32 -13.52
N GLY A 168 0.71 0.16 -13.28
CA GLY A 168 -0.27 1.23 -13.37
C GLY A 168 -0.50 1.82 -14.74
N VAL A 169 -1.41 2.77 -14.81
CA VAL A 169 -1.81 3.47 -16.04
C VAL A 169 -1.17 4.86 -16.11
N ALA A 170 -0.87 5.30 -17.33
CA ALA A 170 -0.21 6.57 -17.54
C ALA A 170 -1.20 7.73 -17.45
N LEU A 171 -0.77 8.86 -16.85
CA LEU A 171 -1.53 10.09 -16.79
C LEU A 171 -1.38 10.88 -18.11
N GLU A 172 -0.15 10.94 -18.65
CA GLU A 172 0.23 11.82 -19.75
C GLU A 172 -0.48 11.54 -21.08
N ASN A 173 -0.84 10.27 -21.33
CA ASN A 173 -1.50 9.86 -22.59
C ASN A 173 -3.03 9.75 -22.49
N GLY A 174 -3.63 10.13 -21.36
CA GLY A 174 -5.08 10.07 -21.13
C GLY A 174 -5.61 8.71 -20.66
N GLU A 175 -4.79 7.66 -20.64
CA GLU A 175 -5.20 6.29 -20.24
C GLU A 175 -5.86 6.26 -18.86
N ALA A 176 -5.35 7.08 -17.92
CA ALA A 176 -5.90 7.19 -16.57
C ALA A 176 -7.35 7.70 -16.57
N PHE A 177 -7.68 8.66 -17.40
CA PHE A 177 -9.07 9.17 -17.54
C PHE A 177 -9.98 8.11 -18.15
N GLU A 178 -9.55 7.46 -19.23
CA GLU A 178 -10.33 6.45 -19.94
C GLU A 178 -10.69 5.25 -19.04
N ILE A 179 -9.73 4.73 -18.27
CA ILE A 179 -9.97 3.58 -17.40
C ILE A 179 -10.89 3.95 -16.22
N ILE A 180 -10.76 5.16 -15.65
CA ILE A 180 -11.63 5.64 -14.58
C ILE A 180 -13.05 5.86 -15.10
N GLU A 181 -13.21 6.48 -16.29
CA GLU A 181 -14.51 6.63 -16.92
C GLU A 181 -15.17 5.28 -17.20
N LYS A 182 -14.41 4.29 -17.69
CA LYS A 182 -14.93 2.93 -17.88
C LYS A 182 -15.39 2.31 -16.57
N ALA A 183 -14.58 2.42 -15.51
CA ALA A 183 -14.90 1.89 -14.20
C ALA A 183 -16.14 2.54 -13.58
N SER A 184 -16.36 3.84 -13.80
CA SER A 184 -17.53 4.57 -13.28
C SER A 184 -18.86 4.06 -13.84
N LYS A 185 -18.83 3.40 -15.00
CA LYS A 185 -20.00 2.79 -15.67
C LYS A 185 -20.24 1.33 -15.22
N MET A 186 -19.34 0.75 -14.43
CA MET A 186 -19.47 -0.62 -13.94
C MET A 186 -20.25 -0.69 -12.62
N SER A 187 -21.13 -1.69 -12.48
CA SER A 187 -22.07 -1.76 -11.36
C SER A 187 -21.46 -2.39 -10.09
N ASN A 188 -20.38 -3.17 -10.21
CA ASN A 188 -19.87 -3.99 -9.12
C ASN A 188 -18.50 -3.53 -8.59
N VAL A 189 -18.02 -2.41 -9.10
CA VAL A 189 -16.84 -1.71 -8.58
C VAL A 189 -17.19 -0.26 -8.28
N LYS A 190 -16.50 0.32 -7.29
CA LYS A 190 -16.63 1.73 -6.94
C LYS A 190 -15.26 2.36 -6.88
N VAL A 191 -15.01 3.33 -7.75
CA VAL A 191 -13.78 4.11 -7.71
C VAL A 191 -13.78 4.97 -6.45
N ASN A 192 -12.85 4.69 -5.54
CA ASN A 192 -12.74 5.35 -4.24
C ASN A 192 -11.58 6.35 -4.20
N GLY A 193 -10.71 6.31 -5.21
CA GLY A 193 -9.57 7.22 -5.32
C GLY A 193 -8.54 6.77 -6.33
N VAL A 194 -7.40 7.41 -6.25
CA VAL A 194 -6.22 7.12 -7.07
C VAL A 194 -5.00 6.92 -6.17
N HIS A 195 -4.02 6.18 -6.66
CA HIS A 195 -2.79 5.84 -5.97
C HIS A 195 -1.61 6.14 -6.88
N CYS A 196 -0.49 6.55 -6.32
CA CYS A 196 0.79 6.58 -7.04
C CYS A 196 1.92 6.01 -6.17
N HIS A 197 2.95 5.54 -6.86
CA HIS A 197 4.21 5.13 -6.24
C HIS A 197 5.35 5.75 -7.07
N ILE A 198 6.20 6.53 -6.41
CA ILE A 198 7.25 7.31 -7.08
C ILE A 198 8.64 6.69 -6.93
N GLY A 199 8.77 5.58 -6.22
CA GLY A 199 10.03 4.86 -6.04
C GLY A 199 10.27 4.41 -4.60
N SER A 200 11.42 3.78 -4.40
CA SER A 200 11.90 3.31 -3.09
C SER A 200 13.18 4.05 -2.70
N GLN A 201 13.47 4.10 -1.39
CA GLN A 201 14.70 4.72 -0.86
C GLN A 201 14.88 6.19 -1.28
N ILE A 202 13.78 6.95 -1.31
CA ILE A 202 13.78 8.37 -1.59
C ILE A 202 13.94 9.10 -0.25
N PHE A 203 14.99 9.90 -0.11
CA PHE A 203 15.30 10.63 1.12
C PHE A 203 14.89 12.11 1.06
N ASP A 204 14.69 12.64 -0.14
CA ASP A 204 14.25 14.01 -0.36
C ASP A 204 12.73 14.12 -0.31
N ILE A 205 12.22 15.22 0.26
CA ILE A 205 10.77 15.45 0.38
C ILE A 205 10.15 16.00 -0.90
N GLU A 206 10.92 16.74 -1.70
CA GLU A 206 10.42 17.44 -2.88
C GLU A 206 9.69 16.53 -3.90
N PRO A 207 10.20 15.33 -4.25
CA PRO A 207 9.48 14.41 -5.13
C PRO A 207 8.09 14.01 -4.60
N PHE A 208 7.95 13.85 -3.28
CA PHE A 208 6.65 13.53 -2.67
C PHE A 208 5.68 14.70 -2.75
N CYS A 209 6.16 15.94 -2.53
CA CYS A 209 5.34 17.14 -2.68
C CYS A 209 4.85 17.29 -4.13
N LYS A 210 5.76 17.06 -5.10
CA LYS A 210 5.41 17.14 -6.53
C LYS A 210 4.42 16.07 -6.93
N ALA A 211 4.60 14.83 -6.48
CA ALA A 211 3.64 13.75 -6.72
C ALA A 211 2.26 14.09 -6.14
N ALA A 212 2.21 14.61 -4.91
CA ALA A 212 0.96 15.01 -4.28
C ALA A 212 0.26 16.13 -5.08
N GLU A 213 0.99 17.14 -5.54
CA GLU A 213 0.46 18.22 -6.38
C GLU A 213 -0.16 17.67 -7.67
N ILE A 214 0.57 16.83 -8.42
CA ILE A 214 0.10 16.23 -9.67
C ILE A 214 -1.15 15.38 -9.43
N MET A 215 -1.12 14.53 -8.42
CA MET A 215 -2.24 13.64 -8.12
C MET A 215 -3.48 14.42 -7.66
N MET A 216 -3.32 15.50 -6.90
CA MET A 216 -4.44 16.33 -6.46
C MET A 216 -5.03 17.16 -7.60
N ASN A 217 -4.22 17.65 -8.54
CA ASN A 217 -4.71 18.29 -9.75
C ASN A 217 -5.53 17.30 -10.60
N PHE A 218 -4.99 16.09 -10.81
CA PHE A 218 -5.71 15.03 -11.51
C PHE A 218 -7.05 14.69 -10.88
N VAL A 219 -7.11 14.58 -9.54
CA VAL A 219 -8.38 14.37 -8.81
C VAL A 219 -9.33 15.56 -9.00
N GLY A 220 -8.81 16.78 -9.13
CA GLY A 220 -9.58 17.97 -9.45
C GLY A 220 -10.23 17.88 -10.84
N ASP A 221 -9.48 17.41 -11.83
CA ASP A 221 -9.94 17.26 -13.22
C ASP A 221 -10.97 16.13 -13.42
N LEU A 222 -11.02 15.16 -12.48
CA LEU A 222 -11.99 14.06 -12.48
C LEU A 222 -13.38 14.44 -11.92
N LYS A 223 -13.53 15.61 -11.30
CA LYS A 223 -14.77 16.10 -10.69
C LYS A 223 -15.63 16.88 -11.65
#